data_4651dafb4af2fc9257a76614769baed6
#
_entry.id   4651dafb4af2fc9257a76614769baed6
#
_cell.length_a   1.000
_cell.length_b   1.000
_cell.length_c   1.000
_cell.angle_alpha   90.00
_cell.angle_beta   90.00
_cell.angle_gamma   90.00
#
_symmetry.space_group_name_H-M   'P 1'
#
loop_
_entity.id
_entity.type
_entity.pdbx_description
1 polymer ?
#
loop_
_entity_poly.entity_id
_entity_poly.type
_entity_poly.pdbx_seq_one_letter_code
_entity_poly.pdbx_strand_id
1 'polypeptide(L)'
;NIIDAGREDLYVPASLDKIYRIRYGHDHDSRLVSRGLVGARIYSYDEISGTRPSELTVPDAWVSSPENDKQRRYSEAEAVYRQFVYDNYTSISRNIYELVNRMFWESYDEDSNGIYSAVCRVREVLENTAVYTEEPDAAPANKDALMWFLSEDHTGNAVMYASAAVEALRARCIPARYAEGYYISSEDIAAGKYGTVNVTGKKMHAWAEVYFDG
;
A
#
# COMPACT_ATOMS: atom_id res chain seq x y z
N ASN A 1 -9.28 3.23 19.65
CA ASN A 1 -9.20 4.69 19.82
C ASN A 1 -7.80 5.15 19.40
N ILE A 2 -7.74 6.17 18.60
CA ILE A 2 -6.51 6.90 18.27
C ILE A 2 -6.45 8.16 19.14
N ILE A 3 -5.31 8.40 19.73
CA ILE A 3 -5.08 9.55 20.61
C ILE A 3 -3.80 10.25 20.14
N ASP A 4 -3.89 11.55 19.90
CA ASP A 4 -2.78 12.40 19.45
C ASP A 4 -2.21 12.04 18.05
N ALA A 5 -3.10 11.75 17.12
CA ALA A 5 -2.77 11.55 15.72
C ALA A 5 -2.33 12.85 15.02
N GLY A 6 -1.74 12.71 13.84
CA GLY A 6 -1.63 13.81 12.87
C GLY A 6 -3.00 14.44 12.59
N ARG A 7 -3.04 15.70 12.23
CA ARG A 7 -4.31 16.44 12.18
C ARG A 7 -5.13 16.19 10.92
N GLU A 8 -4.47 15.86 9.84
CA GLU A 8 -5.09 15.76 8.51
C GLU A 8 -5.43 14.32 8.17
N ASP A 9 -4.47 13.43 8.21
CA ASP A 9 -4.63 12.04 7.82
C ASP A 9 -5.22 11.20 8.94
N LEU A 10 -6.15 10.32 8.56
CA LEU A 10 -6.77 9.37 9.48
C LEU A 10 -6.21 7.97 9.22
N TYR A 11 -5.47 7.45 10.17
CA TYR A 11 -4.95 6.09 10.14
C TYR A 11 -6.02 5.13 10.68
N VAL A 12 -6.45 4.23 9.85
CA VAL A 12 -7.49 3.24 10.15
C VAL A 12 -7.10 1.87 9.58
N PRO A 13 -7.58 0.76 10.15
CA PRO A 13 -7.33 -0.56 9.58
C PRO A 13 -8.07 -0.74 8.25
N ALA A 14 -7.57 -1.66 7.41
CA ALA A 14 -8.24 -2.04 6.17
C ALA A 14 -9.65 -2.61 6.40
N SER A 15 -9.86 -3.23 7.58
CA SER A 15 -11.16 -3.77 8.04
C SER A 15 -12.08 -2.72 8.69
N LEU A 16 -11.89 -1.44 8.37
CA LEU A 16 -12.70 -0.35 8.91
C LEU A 16 -14.20 -0.56 8.61
N ASP A 17 -15.03 -0.49 9.66
CA ASP A 17 -16.48 -0.41 9.51
C ASP A 17 -16.96 1.04 9.64
N LYS A 18 -16.62 1.72 10.74
CA LYS A 18 -17.12 3.05 11.03
C LYS A 18 -16.15 3.90 11.86
N ILE A 19 -16.10 5.20 11.56
CA ILE A 19 -15.36 6.20 12.35
C ILE A 19 -16.33 7.07 13.12
N TYR A 20 -15.97 7.38 14.37
CA TYR A 20 -16.82 8.15 15.29
C TYR A 20 -16.21 9.50 15.65
N ARG A 21 -17.08 10.45 15.98
CA ARG A 21 -16.77 11.75 16.58
C ARG A 21 -16.03 12.74 15.69
N ILE A 22 -15.84 12.44 14.42
CA ILE A 22 -15.20 13.35 13.49
C ILE A 22 -15.96 13.43 12.17
N ARG A 23 -15.77 14.53 11.46
CA ARG A 23 -16.14 14.65 10.05
C ARG A 23 -14.94 14.28 9.22
N TYR A 24 -15.11 13.39 8.28
CA TYR A 24 -14.05 12.93 7.37
C TYR A 24 -14.53 12.89 5.93
N GLY A 25 -13.60 12.76 5.04
CA GLY A 25 -13.84 12.55 3.61
C GLY A 25 -12.75 11.69 3.04
N HIS A 26 -13.00 11.20 1.85
CA HIS A 26 -11.98 10.57 1.04
C HIS A 26 -11.24 11.65 0.25
N ASP A 27 -9.93 11.52 0.22
CA ASP A 27 -9.06 12.28 -0.64
C ASP A 27 -8.29 11.26 -1.49
N HIS A 28 -8.45 11.36 -2.80
CA HIS A 28 -8.03 10.33 -3.73
C HIS A 28 -8.69 8.98 -3.39
N ASP A 29 -8.02 7.86 -3.61
CA ASP A 29 -8.60 6.53 -3.48
C ASP A 29 -8.95 6.18 -2.01
N SER A 30 -8.01 5.66 -1.24
CA SER A 30 -8.27 5.17 0.12
C SER A 30 -7.75 6.09 1.23
N ARG A 31 -7.20 7.24 0.88
CA ARG A 31 -6.76 8.21 1.86
C ARG A 31 -7.96 8.85 2.55
N LEU A 32 -8.05 8.69 3.85
CA LEU A 32 -9.06 9.33 4.67
C LEU A 32 -8.50 10.59 5.31
N VAL A 33 -9.20 11.70 5.12
CA VAL A 33 -8.79 12.99 5.67
C VAL A 33 -9.85 13.55 6.61
N SER A 34 -9.39 14.14 7.70
CA SER A 34 -10.24 14.87 8.61
C SER A 34 -10.75 16.16 7.97
N ARG A 35 -12.07 16.40 8.03
CA ARG A 35 -12.69 17.64 7.56
C ARG A 35 -12.92 18.58 8.73
N GLY A 36 -12.17 19.68 8.79
CA GLY A 36 -12.31 20.72 9.81
C GLY A 36 -11.07 21.59 9.89
N LEU A 37 -11.23 22.81 10.39
CA LEU A 37 -10.16 23.82 10.48
C LEU A 37 -8.98 23.38 11.38
N VAL A 38 -9.19 22.44 12.30
CA VAL A 38 -8.20 22.01 13.28
C VAL A 38 -7.76 20.56 13.06
N GLY A 39 -8.41 19.83 12.15
CA GLY A 39 -8.21 18.40 11.95
C GLY A 39 -8.68 17.56 13.14
N ALA A 40 -8.37 16.27 13.15
CA ALA A 40 -8.73 15.35 14.22
C ALA A 40 -7.48 14.75 14.87
N ARG A 41 -7.30 15.04 16.16
CA ARG A 41 -6.20 14.43 16.95
C ARG A 41 -6.66 13.17 17.70
N ILE A 42 -7.94 13.09 17.98
CA ILE A 42 -8.55 11.99 18.75
C ILE A 42 -9.77 11.51 17.99
N TYR A 43 -9.82 10.25 17.68
CA TYR A 43 -10.96 9.58 17.06
C TYR A 43 -11.02 8.11 17.45
N SER A 44 -12.16 7.51 17.22
CA SER A 44 -12.39 6.09 17.43
C SER A 44 -13.03 5.49 16.20
N TYR A 45 -12.80 4.22 16.01
CA TYR A 45 -13.39 3.46 14.92
C TYR A 45 -13.80 2.06 15.40
N ASP A 46 -14.74 1.48 14.69
CA ASP A 46 -15.04 0.06 14.74
C ASP A 46 -14.43 -0.61 13.52
N GLU A 47 -13.99 -1.83 13.69
CA GLU A 47 -13.54 -2.70 12.60
C GLU A 47 -14.44 -3.93 12.49
N ILE A 48 -14.49 -4.53 11.33
CA ILE A 48 -15.20 -5.78 11.09
C ILE A 48 -14.43 -6.89 11.82
N SER A 49 -14.93 -7.24 13.01
CA SER A 49 -14.28 -8.19 13.91
C SER A 49 -14.30 -9.61 13.36
N GLY A 50 -13.18 -10.29 13.47
CA GLY A 50 -13.03 -11.69 13.08
C GLY A 50 -12.85 -11.97 11.60
N THR A 51 -12.84 -10.94 10.77
CA THR A 51 -12.61 -11.09 9.32
C THR A 51 -11.12 -11.22 9.04
N ARG A 52 -10.71 -12.34 8.48
CA ARG A 52 -9.34 -12.49 7.96
C ARG A 52 -9.20 -11.72 6.66
N PRO A 53 -8.01 -11.21 6.30
CA PRO A 53 -7.80 -10.56 5.01
C PRO A 53 -8.31 -11.37 3.82
N SER A 54 -8.19 -12.70 3.86
CA SER A 54 -8.74 -13.61 2.85
C SER A 54 -10.28 -13.66 2.80
N GLU A 55 -10.96 -13.21 3.83
CA GLU A 55 -12.42 -13.15 3.90
C GLU A 55 -12.98 -11.80 3.42
N LEU A 56 -12.08 -10.83 3.21
CA LEU A 56 -12.40 -9.55 2.58
C LEU A 56 -12.39 -9.63 1.05
N THR A 57 -11.88 -10.73 0.50
CA THR A 57 -11.92 -10.95 -0.94
C THR A 57 -13.33 -11.33 -1.39
N VAL A 58 -13.78 -10.68 -2.45
CA VAL A 58 -15.06 -11.01 -3.07
C VAL A 58 -14.87 -12.17 -4.04
N PRO A 59 -15.76 -13.17 -4.07
CA PRO A 59 -15.65 -14.25 -5.04
C PRO A 59 -15.70 -13.72 -6.48
N ASP A 60 -14.81 -14.19 -7.35
CA ASP A 60 -14.75 -13.82 -8.77
C ASP A 60 -16.11 -13.95 -9.49
N ALA A 61 -16.93 -14.89 -9.04
CA ALA A 61 -18.28 -15.07 -9.57
C ALA A 61 -19.18 -13.84 -9.39
N TRP A 62 -18.95 -13.01 -8.39
CA TRP A 62 -19.72 -11.77 -8.19
C TRP A 62 -19.42 -10.72 -9.25
N VAL A 63 -18.22 -10.77 -9.81
CA VAL A 63 -17.79 -9.86 -10.88
C VAL A 63 -18.16 -10.43 -12.25
N SER A 64 -17.82 -11.70 -12.51
CA SER A 64 -17.97 -12.32 -13.81
C SER A 64 -19.40 -12.80 -14.14
N SER A 65 -20.19 -13.17 -13.13
CA SER A 65 -21.53 -13.76 -13.32
C SER A 65 -22.45 -13.40 -12.14
N PRO A 66 -22.81 -12.12 -11.96
CA PRO A 66 -23.64 -11.69 -10.85
C PRO A 66 -25.07 -12.28 -10.93
N GLU A 67 -25.48 -12.94 -9.86
CA GLU A 67 -26.78 -13.66 -9.77
C GLU A 67 -27.91 -12.80 -9.17
N ASN A 68 -27.59 -11.71 -8.48
CA ASN A 68 -28.57 -10.86 -7.82
C ASN A 68 -28.20 -9.38 -7.90
N ASP A 69 -29.10 -8.50 -7.48
CA ASP A 69 -28.92 -7.05 -7.56
C ASP A 69 -27.73 -6.52 -6.76
N LYS A 70 -27.39 -7.14 -5.62
CA LYS A 70 -26.23 -6.75 -4.83
C LYS A 70 -24.93 -7.07 -5.56
N GLN A 71 -24.81 -8.26 -6.14
CA GLN A 71 -23.66 -8.68 -6.92
C GLN A 71 -23.52 -7.86 -8.20
N ARG A 72 -24.62 -7.54 -8.87
CA ARG A 72 -24.60 -6.67 -10.06
C ARG A 72 -24.08 -5.27 -9.73
N ARG A 73 -24.57 -4.64 -8.65
CA ARG A 73 -24.06 -3.34 -8.20
C ARG A 73 -22.58 -3.37 -7.84
N TYR A 74 -22.14 -4.47 -7.23
CA TYR A 74 -20.73 -4.68 -6.94
C TYR A 74 -19.92 -4.78 -8.23
N SER A 75 -20.33 -5.61 -9.19
CA SER A 75 -19.68 -5.78 -10.49
C SER A 75 -19.59 -4.46 -11.28
N GLU A 76 -20.66 -3.65 -11.27
CA GLU A 76 -20.66 -2.33 -11.89
C GLU A 76 -19.66 -1.37 -11.20
N ALA A 77 -19.64 -1.35 -9.87
CA ALA A 77 -18.70 -0.52 -9.11
C ALA A 77 -17.25 -0.98 -9.31
N GLU A 78 -17.02 -2.30 -9.32
CA GLU A 78 -15.71 -2.89 -9.57
C GLU A 78 -15.18 -2.55 -10.97
N ALA A 79 -16.03 -2.58 -11.99
CA ALA A 79 -15.63 -2.21 -13.33
C ALA A 79 -15.16 -0.74 -13.42
N VAL A 80 -15.84 0.17 -12.73
CA VAL A 80 -15.46 1.60 -12.65
C VAL A 80 -14.16 1.75 -11.86
N TYR A 81 -14.02 1.04 -10.74
CA TYR A 81 -12.82 1.08 -9.92
C TYR A 81 -11.61 0.49 -10.64
N ARG A 82 -11.78 -0.61 -11.34
CA ARG A 82 -10.75 -1.21 -12.20
C ARG A 82 -10.21 -0.20 -13.22
N GLN A 83 -11.10 0.48 -13.94
CA GLN A 83 -10.68 1.50 -14.89
C GLN A 83 -9.87 2.60 -14.21
N PHE A 84 -10.34 3.11 -13.08
CA PHE A 84 -9.61 4.10 -12.28
C PHE A 84 -8.21 3.60 -11.87
N VAL A 85 -8.11 2.36 -11.39
CA VAL A 85 -6.85 1.76 -10.92
C VAL A 85 -5.84 1.64 -12.07
N TYR A 86 -6.27 1.14 -13.23
CA TYR A 86 -5.38 1.02 -14.39
C TYR A 86 -4.95 2.38 -14.93
N ASP A 87 -5.83 3.38 -14.93
CA ASP A 87 -5.50 4.73 -15.40
C ASP A 87 -4.53 5.46 -14.46
N ASN A 88 -4.54 5.16 -13.16
CA ASN A 88 -3.77 5.91 -12.17
C ASN A 88 -2.57 5.17 -11.58
N TYR A 89 -2.61 3.84 -11.52
CA TYR A 89 -1.60 3.05 -10.79
C TYR A 89 -0.68 2.21 -11.65
N THR A 90 -0.67 2.43 -12.97
CA THR A 90 0.27 1.83 -13.92
C THR A 90 1.26 2.85 -14.51
N SER A 91 1.08 4.13 -14.18
CA SER A 91 1.93 5.19 -14.70
C SER A 91 3.33 5.14 -14.09
N ILE A 92 4.35 5.24 -14.95
CA ILE A 92 5.77 5.24 -14.56
C ILE A 92 6.53 6.21 -15.45
N SER A 93 7.53 6.92 -14.89
CA SER A 93 8.40 7.78 -15.67
C SER A 93 9.38 6.95 -16.51
N ARG A 94 9.75 7.47 -17.70
CA ARG A 94 10.65 6.75 -18.62
C ARG A 94 11.98 6.37 -17.99
N ASN A 95 12.60 7.29 -17.25
CA ASN A 95 13.92 7.05 -16.65
C ASN A 95 13.89 5.93 -15.61
N ILE A 96 12.82 5.92 -14.79
CA ILE A 96 12.63 4.87 -13.80
C ILE A 96 12.28 3.55 -14.49
N TYR A 97 11.43 3.58 -15.52
CA TYR A 97 11.09 2.39 -16.29
C TYR A 97 12.33 1.68 -16.86
N GLU A 98 13.25 2.42 -17.50
CA GLU A 98 14.47 1.84 -18.07
C GLU A 98 15.34 1.18 -17.00
N LEU A 99 15.44 1.80 -15.82
CA LEU A 99 16.21 1.25 -14.69
C LEU A 99 15.56 -0.01 -14.12
N VAL A 100 14.28 0.07 -13.73
CA VAL A 100 13.59 -1.07 -13.09
C VAL A 100 13.39 -2.23 -14.06
N ASN A 101 13.15 -1.96 -15.34
CA ASN A 101 13.03 -3.02 -16.34
C ASN A 101 14.32 -3.83 -16.44
N ARG A 102 15.47 -3.17 -16.47
CA ARG A 102 16.78 -3.83 -16.49
C ARG A 102 17.04 -4.61 -15.21
N MET A 103 16.76 -4.03 -14.04
CA MET A 103 17.09 -4.66 -12.76
C MET A 103 16.18 -5.83 -12.40
N PHE A 104 14.90 -5.68 -12.64
CA PHE A 104 13.88 -6.64 -12.16
C PHE A 104 13.45 -7.63 -13.23
N TRP A 105 13.45 -7.23 -14.53
CA TRP A 105 12.72 -7.95 -15.56
C TRP A 105 13.55 -8.46 -16.72
N GLU A 106 14.77 -7.98 -16.96
CA GLU A 106 15.58 -8.37 -18.12
C GLU A 106 15.83 -9.89 -18.22
N SER A 107 15.93 -10.58 -17.08
CA SER A 107 16.15 -12.04 -17.00
C SER A 107 14.90 -12.80 -16.48
N TYR A 108 13.74 -12.16 -16.49
CA TYR A 108 12.53 -12.77 -15.99
C TYR A 108 11.77 -13.48 -17.11
N ASP A 109 11.50 -14.78 -16.92
CA ASP A 109 10.72 -15.56 -17.87
C ASP A 109 9.23 -15.24 -17.71
N GLU A 110 8.63 -14.69 -18.76
CA GLU A 110 7.21 -14.30 -18.78
C GLU A 110 6.25 -15.47 -18.67
N ASP A 111 6.69 -16.67 -18.97
CA ASP A 111 5.87 -17.88 -18.84
C ASP A 111 5.61 -18.31 -17.38
N SER A 112 6.30 -17.72 -16.43
CA SER A 112 6.12 -17.95 -14.99
C SER A 112 5.03 -17.09 -14.32
N ASN A 113 4.09 -16.71 -14.93
CA ASN A 113 2.64 -16.50 -14.85
C ASN A 113 2.01 -15.93 -13.58
N GLY A 114 1.67 -14.67 -13.62
CA GLY A 114 0.70 -14.01 -12.78
C GLY A 114 1.30 -12.98 -11.83
N ILE A 115 0.41 -12.15 -11.29
CA ILE A 115 0.75 -11.05 -10.38
C ILE A 115 1.55 -11.54 -9.17
N TYR A 116 1.20 -12.72 -8.62
CA TYR A 116 1.92 -13.30 -7.49
C TYR A 116 3.39 -13.58 -7.80
N SER A 117 3.69 -14.16 -8.95
CA SER A 117 5.07 -14.42 -9.40
C SER A 117 5.85 -13.12 -9.58
N ALA A 118 5.21 -12.10 -10.12
CA ALA A 118 5.81 -10.77 -10.26
C ALA A 118 6.14 -10.14 -8.89
N VAL A 119 5.23 -10.23 -7.93
CA VAL A 119 5.47 -9.75 -6.55
C VAL A 119 6.63 -10.52 -5.90
N CYS A 120 6.68 -11.84 -6.04
CA CYS A 120 7.78 -12.66 -5.53
C CYS A 120 9.11 -12.26 -6.18
N ARG A 121 9.12 -12.02 -7.49
CA ARG A 121 10.32 -11.57 -8.21
C ARG A 121 10.80 -10.22 -7.71
N VAL A 122 9.91 -9.24 -7.54
CA VAL A 122 10.27 -7.92 -7.02
C VAL A 122 10.91 -8.04 -5.63
N ARG A 123 10.30 -8.83 -4.76
CA ARG A 123 10.85 -9.08 -3.42
C ARG A 123 12.24 -9.70 -3.50
N GLU A 124 12.41 -10.77 -4.28
CA GLU A 124 13.69 -11.48 -4.44
C GLU A 124 14.81 -10.53 -4.92
N VAL A 125 14.53 -9.69 -5.92
CA VAL A 125 15.51 -8.74 -6.42
C VAL A 125 15.90 -7.74 -5.34
N LEU A 126 14.93 -7.15 -4.63
CA LEU A 126 15.23 -6.19 -3.57
C LEU A 126 16.01 -6.82 -2.41
N GLU A 127 15.63 -8.03 -1.98
CA GLU A 127 16.35 -8.75 -0.92
C GLU A 127 17.79 -9.09 -1.30
N ASN A 128 18.07 -9.33 -2.59
CA ASN A 128 19.40 -9.67 -3.07
C ASN A 128 20.26 -8.47 -3.45
N THR A 129 19.67 -7.32 -3.75
CA THR A 129 20.40 -6.15 -4.27
C THR A 129 20.49 -5.00 -3.31
N ALA A 130 19.68 -4.97 -2.26
CA ALA A 130 19.65 -3.86 -1.33
C ALA A 130 19.72 -4.29 0.13
N VAL A 131 20.20 -3.38 0.99
CA VAL A 131 20.31 -3.56 2.44
C VAL A 131 19.32 -2.65 3.13
N TYR A 132 18.49 -3.23 3.99
CA TYR A 132 17.52 -2.47 4.77
C TYR A 132 18.19 -1.76 5.96
N THR A 133 17.88 -0.49 6.15
CA THR A 133 18.17 0.31 7.34
C THR A 133 17.02 1.27 7.62
N GLU A 134 16.79 1.58 8.89
CA GLU A 134 15.78 2.58 9.26
C GLU A 134 16.23 4.01 8.94
N GLU A 135 17.53 4.27 8.93
CA GLU A 135 18.16 5.58 8.75
C GLU A 135 19.17 5.51 7.58
N PRO A 136 18.72 5.43 6.32
CA PRO A 136 19.62 5.49 5.17
C PRO A 136 20.18 6.90 4.98
N ASP A 137 21.34 6.98 4.34
CA ASP A 137 21.91 8.26 3.93
C ASP A 137 20.97 8.97 2.93
N ALA A 138 20.91 10.29 3.03
CA ALA A 138 20.12 11.07 2.08
C ALA A 138 20.77 11.08 0.69
N ALA A 139 19.96 10.90 -0.34
CA ALA A 139 20.44 11.05 -1.72
C ALA A 139 21.03 12.47 -1.93
N PRO A 140 22.09 12.58 -2.76
CA PRO A 140 22.61 13.89 -3.15
C PRO A 140 21.50 14.79 -3.73
N ALA A 141 21.55 16.08 -3.42
CA ALA A 141 20.49 17.04 -3.78
C ALA A 141 20.17 17.14 -5.28
N ASN A 142 21.08 16.72 -6.13
CA ASN A 142 20.91 16.72 -7.60
C ASN A 142 20.51 15.36 -8.18
N LYS A 143 20.22 14.35 -7.34
CA LYS A 143 19.80 13.01 -7.75
C LYS A 143 18.37 12.70 -7.32
N ASP A 144 17.68 11.91 -8.12
CA ASP A 144 16.44 11.29 -7.71
C ASP A 144 16.73 10.22 -6.65
N ALA A 145 15.99 10.28 -5.54
CA ALA A 145 16.26 9.42 -4.38
C ALA A 145 16.04 7.93 -4.70
N LEU A 146 15.02 7.59 -5.50
CA LEU A 146 14.74 6.22 -5.86
C LEU A 146 15.80 5.68 -6.83
N MET A 147 16.21 6.49 -7.82
CA MET A 147 17.28 6.11 -8.74
C MET A 147 18.61 5.95 -8.01
N TRP A 148 18.91 6.83 -7.06
CA TRP A 148 20.10 6.74 -6.22
C TRP A 148 20.11 5.43 -5.41
N PHE A 149 19.01 5.13 -4.73
CA PHE A 149 18.86 3.88 -3.98
C PHE A 149 19.07 2.65 -4.85
N LEU A 150 18.43 2.58 -6.02
CA LEU A 150 18.46 1.39 -6.87
C LEU A 150 19.77 1.20 -7.62
N SER A 151 20.49 2.28 -7.95
CA SER A 151 21.66 2.19 -8.86
C SER A 151 23.01 2.44 -8.22
N GLU A 152 23.07 3.05 -7.04
CA GLU A 152 24.33 3.49 -6.47
C GLU A 152 24.52 3.13 -4.99
N ASP A 153 23.58 3.50 -4.13
CA ASP A 153 23.71 3.33 -2.67
C ASP A 153 23.30 1.93 -2.20
N HIS A 154 22.21 1.41 -2.73
CA HIS A 154 21.63 0.12 -2.38
C HIS A 154 21.26 -0.03 -0.90
N THR A 155 21.16 1.08 -0.17
CA THR A 155 20.78 1.10 1.26
C THR A 155 19.50 1.91 1.42
N GLY A 156 18.46 1.32 1.99
CA GLY A 156 17.14 1.96 2.04
C GLY A 156 16.26 1.53 3.19
N ASN A 157 15.27 2.36 3.47
CA ASN A 157 14.23 2.10 4.44
C ASN A 157 12.93 1.63 3.77
N ALA A 158 11.87 1.44 4.56
CA ALA A 158 10.57 0.99 4.07
C ALA A 158 10.01 1.86 2.93
N VAL A 159 10.23 3.17 2.96
CA VAL A 159 9.78 4.11 1.92
C VAL A 159 10.46 3.81 0.58
N MET A 160 11.77 3.61 0.59
CA MET A 160 12.55 3.33 -0.62
C MET A 160 12.22 1.96 -1.20
N TYR A 161 12.09 0.94 -0.34
CA TYR A 161 11.70 -0.41 -0.75
C TYR A 161 10.28 -0.44 -1.33
N ALA A 162 9.31 0.20 -0.67
CA ALA A 162 7.94 0.27 -1.16
C ALA A 162 7.84 1.03 -2.49
N SER A 163 8.55 2.16 -2.61
CA SER A 163 8.61 2.94 -3.85
C SER A 163 9.22 2.13 -5.00
N ALA A 164 10.33 1.44 -4.75
CA ALA A 164 10.96 0.58 -5.75
C ALA A 164 10.03 -0.56 -6.19
N ALA A 165 9.35 -1.20 -5.25
CA ALA A 165 8.39 -2.26 -5.55
C ALA A 165 7.22 -1.76 -6.39
N VAL A 166 6.65 -0.61 -6.07
CA VAL A 166 5.57 0.01 -6.85
C VAL A 166 6.01 0.28 -8.29
N GLU A 167 7.16 0.92 -8.47
CA GLU A 167 7.64 1.25 -9.82
C GLU A 167 8.03 -0.01 -10.62
N ALA A 168 8.61 -1.03 -9.97
CA ALA A 168 8.91 -2.30 -10.62
C ALA A 168 7.65 -3.01 -11.11
N LEU A 169 6.57 -3.03 -10.33
CA LEU A 169 5.29 -3.62 -10.71
C LEU A 169 4.61 -2.83 -11.82
N ARG A 170 4.62 -1.49 -11.74
CA ARG A 170 4.08 -0.61 -12.77
C ARG A 170 4.78 -0.77 -14.12
N ALA A 171 6.09 -1.06 -14.12
CA ALA A 171 6.84 -1.35 -15.33
C ALA A 171 6.31 -2.59 -16.10
N ARG A 172 5.56 -3.47 -15.42
CA ARG A 172 4.86 -4.63 -16.01
C ARG A 172 3.37 -4.40 -16.20
N CYS A 173 2.93 -3.14 -16.15
CA CYS A 173 1.51 -2.78 -16.20
C CYS A 173 0.66 -3.45 -15.11
N ILE A 174 1.28 -3.85 -13.99
CA ILE A 174 0.60 -4.33 -12.80
C ILE A 174 0.25 -3.11 -11.95
N PRO A 175 -1.06 -2.84 -11.72
CA PRO A 175 -1.43 -1.67 -10.95
C PRO A 175 -0.95 -1.80 -9.50
N ALA A 176 -0.14 -0.83 -9.09
CA ALA A 176 0.44 -0.80 -7.75
C ALA A 176 0.44 0.62 -7.18
N ARG A 177 0.20 0.74 -5.88
CA ARG A 177 0.26 2.02 -5.18
C ARG A 177 1.14 1.92 -3.94
N TYR A 178 1.73 3.05 -3.61
CA TYR A 178 2.45 3.25 -2.37
C TYR A 178 1.45 3.48 -1.24
N ALA A 179 1.64 2.82 -0.13
CA ALA A 179 0.88 3.02 1.09
C ALA A 179 1.82 3.17 2.28
N GLU A 180 1.40 3.97 3.25
CA GLU A 180 2.12 4.13 4.51
C GLU A 180 1.16 4.14 5.70
N GLY A 181 1.69 3.74 6.84
CA GLY A 181 0.91 3.64 8.07
C GLY A 181 1.77 3.21 9.23
N TYR A 182 1.15 2.58 10.21
CA TYR A 182 1.82 2.07 11.39
C TYR A 182 1.73 0.56 11.45
N TYR A 183 2.87 -0.09 11.60
CA TYR A 183 2.93 -1.53 11.83
C TYR A 183 2.90 -1.84 13.32
N ILE A 184 1.90 -2.61 13.75
CA ILE A 184 1.76 -3.07 15.12
C ILE A 184 1.94 -4.60 15.10
N SER A 185 3.04 -5.07 15.68
CA SER A 185 3.34 -6.49 15.75
C SER A 185 2.50 -7.21 16.82
N SER A 186 2.44 -8.54 16.73
CA SER A 186 1.83 -9.36 17.79
C SER A 186 2.53 -9.19 19.15
N GLU A 187 3.81 -8.89 19.15
CA GLU A 187 4.59 -8.60 20.37
C GLU A 187 4.17 -7.26 20.97
N ASP A 188 3.94 -6.23 20.15
CA ASP A 188 3.43 -4.94 20.61
C ASP A 188 2.05 -5.10 21.27
N ILE A 189 1.20 -5.93 20.68
CA ILE A 189 -0.13 -6.23 21.22
C ILE A 189 0.00 -6.97 22.55
N ALA A 190 0.88 -7.96 22.64
CA ALA A 190 1.12 -8.72 23.87
C ALA A 190 1.74 -7.86 24.98
N ALA A 191 2.59 -6.90 24.62
CA ALA A 191 3.19 -5.95 25.58
C ALA A 191 2.21 -4.83 26.00
N GLY A 192 1.09 -4.66 25.31
CA GLY A 192 0.06 -3.69 25.62
C GLY A 192 -0.57 -3.91 26.99
N LYS A 193 -0.79 -2.84 27.74
CA LYS A 193 -1.46 -2.88 29.05
C LYS A 193 -2.91 -2.44 28.93
N TYR A 194 -3.82 -3.20 29.52
CA TYR A 194 -5.25 -2.90 29.52
C TYR A 194 -5.86 -2.73 28.13
N GLY A 195 -5.37 -3.50 27.15
CA GLY A 195 -5.83 -3.41 25.76
C GLY A 195 -5.35 -2.14 25.02
N THR A 196 -4.33 -1.45 25.55
CA THR A 196 -3.77 -0.25 24.93
C THR A 196 -2.35 -0.51 24.46
N VAL A 197 -2.06 -0.21 23.20
CA VAL A 197 -0.74 -0.25 22.60
C VAL A 197 -0.29 1.17 22.29
N ASN A 198 0.93 1.54 22.71
CA ASN A 198 1.53 2.81 22.35
C ASN A 198 2.23 2.69 20.99
N VAL A 199 1.70 3.39 19.99
CA VAL A 199 2.28 3.47 18.66
C VAL A 199 3.01 4.80 18.53
N THR A 200 4.30 4.74 18.28
CA THR A 200 5.15 5.94 18.10
C THR A 200 5.57 6.05 16.64
N GLY A 201 6.14 7.20 16.25
CA GLY A 201 6.68 7.41 14.91
C GLY A 201 7.70 6.34 14.44
N LYS A 202 8.35 5.67 15.39
CA LYS A 202 9.26 4.54 15.08
C LYS A 202 8.55 3.30 14.51
N LYS A 203 7.23 3.22 14.62
CA LYS A 203 6.41 2.14 14.03
C LYS A 203 5.84 2.53 12.67
N MET A 204 6.22 3.70 12.16
CA MET A 204 5.85 4.11 10.82
C MET A 204 6.49 3.18 9.79
N HIS A 205 5.70 2.74 8.84
CA HIS A 205 6.12 1.79 7.83
C HIS A 205 5.47 2.13 6.49
N ALA A 206 6.08 1.68 5.41
CA ALA A 206 5.55 1.81 4.08
C ALA A 206 5.54 0.45 3.37
N TRP A 207 4.58 0.25 2.47
CA TRP A 207 4.46 -0.96 1.66
C TRP A 207 3.88 -0.68 0.28
N ALA A 208 4.04 -1.63 -0.62
CA ALA A 208 3.37 -1.62 -1.90
C ALA A 208 2.05 -2.40 -1.81
N GLU A 209 0.97 -1.82 -2.31
CA GLU A 209 -0.31 -2.50 -2.51
C GLU A 209 -0.52 -2.78 -3.98
N VAL A 210 -1.00 -3.96 -4.29
CA VAL A 210 -1.23 -4.45 -5.65
C VAL A 210 -2.70 -4.70 -5.85
N TYR A 211 -3.24 -4.24 -6.95
CA TYR A 211 -4.61 -4.54 -7.33
C TYR A 211 -4.67 -5.88 -8.05
N PHE A 212 -5.55 -6.75 -7.59
CA PHE A 212 -5.94 -7.98 -8.25
C PHE A 212 -7.31 -7.79 -8.89
N ASP A 213 -7.45 -8.16 -10.14
CA ASP A 213 -8.70 -8.08 -10.88
C ASP A 213 -9.79 -8.97 -10.24
N GLY A 214 -10.84 -8.36 -9.72
CA GLY A 214 -12.01 -9.05 -9.14
C GLY A 214 -12.13 -8.94 -7.65
#